data_ba9846aa855b371c941a6f582e580cdd
#
_entry.id   ba9846aa855b371c941a6f582e580cdd
#
_cell.length_a   1.000
_cell.length_b   1.000
_cell.length_c   1.000
_cell.angle_alpha   90.00
_cell.angle_beta   90.00
_cell.angle_gamma   90.00
#
_symmetry.space_group_name_H-M   'P 1'
#
loop_
_entity.id
_entity.type
_entity.pdbx_description
1 polymer ?
#
loop_
_entity_poly.entity_id
_entity_poly.type
_entity_poly.pdbx_seq_one_letter_code
_entity_poly.pdbx_strand_id
1 'polypeptide(L)'
;MLVLITYDVNTENATGKARLRKVAKQCVNYGRRVQNSVFECILDNAQSIALKATLEDIIDTEKDSLRFYYLGNKYQTKICLLYTSPS
;
A
#
# COMPACT_ATOMS: atom_id res chain seq x y z
N MET A 1 -11.24 9.40 0.10
CA MET A 1 -10.94 8.64 -1.14
C MET A 1 -10.24 7.34 -0.78
N LEU A 2 -10.67 6.26 -1.35
CA LEU A 2 -10.02 4.96 -1.14
C LEU A 2 -8.79 4.85 -2.03
N VAL A 3 -7.68 4.45 -1.42
CA VAL A 3 -6.44 4.19 -2.13
C VAL A 3 -5.98 2.78 -1.79
N LEU A 4 -5.74 1.98 -2.81
CA LEU A 4 -5.14 0.67 -2.64
C LEU A 4 -3.65 0.80 -2.92
N ILE A 5 -2.83 0.42 -1.96
CA ILE A 5 -1.38 0.53 -2.05
C ILE A 5 -0.80 -0.87 -2.15
N THR A 6 -0.02 -1.12 -3.18
CA THR A 6 0.68 -2.39 -3.34
C THR A 6 2.18 -2.14 -3.31
N TYR A 7 2.89 -2.96 -2.55
CA TYR A 7 4.34 -2.84 -2.40
C TYR A 7 4.99 -4.18 -2.71
N ASP A 8 5.79 -4.21 -3.75
CA ASP A 8 6.52 -5.39 -4.18
C ASP A 8 7.98 -5.26 -3.76
N VAL A 9 8.42 -6.11 -2.85
CA VAL A 9 9.75 -6.07 -2.27
C VAL A 9 10.29 -7.49 -2.14
N ASN A 10 11.59 -7.64 -2.32
CA ASN A 10 12.24 -8.92 -2.08
C ASN A 10 12.38 -9.16 -0.58
N THR A 11 11.63 -10.13 -0.06
CA THR A 11 11.64 -10.47 1.37
C THR A 11 12.60 -11.61 1.72
N GLU A 12 13.43 -12.04 0.78
CA GLU A 12 14.42 -13.08 1.05
C GLU A 12 15.55 -12.58 1.95
N ASN A 13 15.83 -11.28 1.93
CA ASN A 13 16.83 -10.71 2.81
C ASN A 13 16.21 -9.89 3.94
N ALA A 14 17.00 -9.63 4.97
CA ALA A 14 16.53 -8.94 6.16
C ALA A 14 16.16 -7.47 5.89
N THR A 15 16.87 -6.81 4.98
CA THR A 15 16.61 -5.41 4.67
C THR A 15 15.29 -5.25 3.94
N GLY A 16 14.94 -6.19 3.05
CA GLY A 16 13.65 -6.19 2.38
C GLY A 16 12.50 -6.38 3.37
N LYS A 17 12.64 -7.32 4.30
CA LYS A 17 11.65 -7.53 5.35
C LYS A 17 11.48 -6.31 6.23
N ALA A 18 12.58 -5.63 6.56
CA ALA A 18 12.53 -4.43 7.37
C ALA A 18 11.81 -3.29 6.65
N ARG A 19 12.07 -3.12 5.35
CA ARG A 19 11.39 -2.12 4.55
C ARG A 19 9.89 -2.39 4.48
N LEU A 20 9.50 -3.64 4.25
CA LEU A 20 8.08 -4.02 4.21
C LEU A 20 7.40 -3.72 5.54
N ARG A 21 8.06 -4.02 6.65
CA ARG A 21 7.52 -3.74 7.97
C ARG A 21 7.28 -2.25 8.19
N LYS A 22 8.22 -1.41 7.77
CA LYS A 22 8.10 0.04 7.89
C LYS A 22 6.99 0.58 7.00
N VAL A 23 6.88 0.10 5.78
CA VAL A 23 5.80 0.49 4.87
C VAL A 23 4.45 0.10 5.47
N ALA A 24 4.33 -1.14 5.95
CA ALA A 24 3.10 -1.62 6.56
C ALA A 24 2.68 -0.75 7.74
N LYS A 25 3.63 -0.40 8.60
CA LYS A 25 3.35 0.43 9.77
C LYS A 25 2.77 1.79 9.38
N GLN A 26 3.31 2.41 8.34
CA GLN A 26 2.78 3.69 7.86
C GLN A 26 1.40 3.54 7.24
N CYS A 27 1.21 2.51 6.44
CA CYS A 27 -0.07 2.31 5.75
C CYS A 27 -1.20 2.01 6.73
N VAL A 28 -0.97 1.22 7.77
CA VAL A 28 -2.04 0.89 8.72
C VAL A 28 -2.47 2.08 9.58
N ASN A 29 -1.69 3.15 9.62
CA ASN A 29 -2.11 4.40 10.27
C ASN A 29 -3.30 5.04 9.54
N TYR A 30 -3.48 4.74 8.27
CA TYR A 30 -4.53 5.33 7.43
C TYR A 30 -5.58 4.32 6.98
N GLY A 31 -5.37 3.04 7.29
CA GLY A 31 -6.28 2.01 6.84
C GLY A 31 -5.90 0.66 7.40
N ARG A 32 -5.92 -0.37 6.57
CA ARG A 32 -5.64 -1.72 7.02
C ARG A 32 -4.81 -2.50 6.01
N ARG A 33 -4.13 -3.50 6.51
CA ARG A 33 -3.38 -4.45 5.68
C ARG A 33 -4.34 -5.57 5.24
N VAL A 34 -4.48 -5.76 3.95
CA VAL A 34 -5.38 -6.79 3.41
C VAL A 34 -4.63 -8.03 2.93
N GLN A 35 -3.38 -7.85 2.54
CA GLN A 35 -2.45 -8.94 2.24
C GLN A 35 -1.07 -8.51 2.72
N ASN A 36 -0.08 -9.39 2.63
CA ASN A 36 1.27 -9.09 3.14
C ASN A 36 1.81 -7.74 2.66
N SER A 37 1.58 -7.42 1.40
CA SER A 37 2.12 -6.20 0.80
C SER A 37 1.03 -5.38 0.11
N VAL A 38 -0.23 -5.56 0.52
CA VAL A 38 -1.36 -4.82 -0.03
C VAL A 38 -2.12 -4.15 1.10
N PHE A 39 -2.36 -2.85 0.96
CA PHE A 39 -2.96 -2.02 2.01
C PHE A 39 -4.12 -1.23 1.43
N GLU A 40 -5.20 -1.17 2.20
CA GLU A 40 -6.38 -0.38 1.86
C GLU A 40 -6.42 0.82 2.79
N CYS A 41 -6.31 2.02 2.24
CA CYS A 41 -6.22 3.25 3.01
C CYS A 41 -7.29 4.24 2.58
N ILE A 42 -7.83 4.99 3.55
CA ILE A 42 -8.74 6.09 3.29
C ILE A 42 -7.93 7.38 3.42
N LEU A 43 -7.75 8.10 2.32
CA LEU A 43 -6.87 9.26 2.26
C LEU A 43 -7.56 10.40 1.51
N ASP A 44 -7.29 11.63 1.93
CA ASP A 44 -7.55 12.79 1.08
C ASP A 44 -6.32 13.08 0.21
N ASN A 45 -6.39 14.11 -0.63
CA ASN A 45 -5.28 14.44 -1.52
C ASN A 45 -4.00 14.77 -0.76
N ALA A 46 -4.12 15.55 0.31
CA ALA A 46 -2.94 15.95 1.10
C ALA A 46 -2.32 14.74 1.80
N GLN A 47 -3.14 13.89 2.38
CA GLN A 47 -2.67 12.68 3.06
C GLN A 47 -2.03 11.70 2.07
N SER A 48 -2.62 11.58 0.88
CA SER A 48 -2.09 10.71 -0.16
C SER A 48 -0.69 11.14 -0.59
N ILE A 49 -0.51 12.44 -0.81
CA ILE A 49 0.80 12.99 -1.20
C ILE A 49 1.81 12.79 -0.07
N ALA A 50 1.41 13.08 1.16
CA ALA A 50 2.30 12.94 2.31
C ALA A 50 2.70 11.48 2.55
N LEU A 51 1.74 10.56 2.47
CA LEU A 51 2.03 9.14 2.65
C LEU A 51 2.93 8.61 1.55
N LYS A 52 2.66 9.01 0.31
CA LYS A 52 3.50 8.60 -0.82
C LYS A 52 4.94 9.05 -0.63
N ALA A 53 5.15 10.30 -0.21
CA ALA A 53 6.48 10.81 0.04
C ALA A 53 7.18 10.03 1.17
N THR A 54 6.44 9.74 2.24
CA THR A 54 6.98 8.96 3.37
C THR A 54 7.38 7.56 2.92
N LEU A 55 6.55 6.89 2.14
CA LEU A 55 6.85 5.54 1.67
C LEU A 55 8.03 5.53 0.70
N GLU A 56 8.13 6.53 -0.17
CA GLU A 56 9.25 6.62 -1.11
C GLU A 56 10.58 6.80 -0.39
N ASP A 57 10.58 7.42 0.79
CA ASP A 57 11.78 7.52 1.63
C ASP A 57 12.18 6.18 2.25
N ILE A 58 11.22 5.30 2.46
CA ILE A 58 11.47 4.01 3.11
C ILE A 58 11.95 2.97 2.11
N ILE A 59 11.34 2.95 0.93
CA ILE A 59 11.59 1.90 -0.06
C ILE A 59 12.90 2.14 -0.80
N ASP A 60 13.38 1.08 -1.44
CA ASP A 60 14.49 1.17 -2.39
C ASP A 60 13.88 1.37 -3.78
N THR A 61 13.95 2.58 -4.31
CA THR A 61 13.31 2.93 -5.59
C THR A 61 13.87 2.18 -6.79
N GLU A 62 15.05 1.59 -6.66
CA GLU A 62 15.66 0.81 -7.72
C GLU A 62 15.24 -0.66 -7.69
N LYS A 63 14.97 -1.20 -6.49
CA LYS A 63 14.71 -2.63 -6.29
C LYS A 63 13.26 -2.94 -5.98
N ASP A 64 12.55 -1.98 -5.38
CA ASP A 64 11.19 -2.19 -4.91
C ASP A 64 10.21 -1.52 -5.86
N SER A 65 8.99 -2.05 -5.90
CA SER A 65 7.88 -1.47 -6.66
C SER A 65 6.78 -1.05 -5.71
N LEU A 66 6.38 0.21 -5.78
CA LEU A 66 5.29 0.75 -4.98
C LEU A 66 4.26 1.33 -5.93
N ARG A 67 3.00 0.91 -5.78
CA ARG A 67 1.92 1.36 -6.63
C ARG A 67 0.74 1.83 -5.82
N PHE A 68 0.11 2.91 -6.28
CA PHE A 68 -1.07 3.50 -5.69
C PHE A 68 -2.21 3.43 -6.68
N TYR A 69 -3.32 2.84 -6.27
CA TYR A 69 -4.54 2.77 -7.09
C TYR A 69 -5.60 3.62 -6.43
N TYR A 70 -6.02 4.68 -7.12
CA TYR A 70 -7.02 5.62 -6.60
C TYR A 70 -8.38 5.16 -7.08
N LEU A 71 -9.21 4.67 -6.16
CA LEU A 71 -10.45 4.00 -6.49
C LEU A 71 -11.69 4.88 -6.31
N GLY A 72 -11.51 6.07 -5.75
CA GLY A 72 -12.60 7.01 -5.58
C GLY A 72 -13.57 6.62 -4.48
N ASN A 73 -14.79 7.13 -4.57
CA ASN A 73 -15.78 6.93 -3.51
C ASN A 73 -16.74 5.77 -3.77
N LYS A 74 -16.82 5.29 -5.01
CA LYS A 74 -17.69 4.17 -5.38
C LYS A 74 -16.89 2.89 -5.58
N TYR A 75 -16.10 2.57 -4.60
CA TYR A 75 -15.10 1.53 -4.70
C TYR A 75 -15.47 0.24 -3.99
N GLN A 76 -16.41 0.28 -3.05
CA GLN A 76 -16.67 -0.88 -2.18
C GLN A 76 -16.94 -2.15 -2.97
N THR A 77 -17.78 -2.06 -3.99
CA THR A 77 -18.10 -3.21 -4.82
C THR A 77 -16.85 -3.72 -5.55
N LYS A 78 -16.04 -2.79 -6.08
CA LYS A 78 -14.82 -3.16 -6.78
C LYS A 78 -13.80 -3.80 -5.85
N ILE A 79 -13.69 -3.26 -4.64
CA ILE A 79 -12.78 -3.82 -3.64
C ILE A 79 -13.21 -5.23 -3.26
N CYS A 80 -14.50 -5.44 -3.05
CA CYS A 80 -15.02 -6.78 -2.75
C CYS A 80 -14.69 -7.75 -3.87
N LEU A 81 -14.84 -7.32 -5.12
CA LEU A 81 -14.51 -8.16 -6.27
C LEU A 81 -13.03 -8.51 -6.31
N LEU A 82 -12.16 -7.56 -6.00
CA LEU A 82 -10.72 -7.80 -5.99
C LEU A 82 -10.33 -8.81 -4.90
N TYR A 83 -10.94 -8.72 -3.74
CA TYR A 83 -10.61 -9.59 -2.61
C TYR A 83 -11.24 -10.97 -2.71
N THR A 84 -12.41 -11.05 -3.32
CA THR A 84 -13.12 -12.32 -3.47
C THR A 84 -12.81 -13.00 -4.79
N SER A 85 -12.11 -12.33 -5.67
CA SER A 85 -11.70 -12.92 -6.92
C SER A 85 -10.88 -14.18 -6.63
N PRO A 86 -11.20 -15.29 -7.26
CA PRO A 86 -10.39 -16.51 -7.08
C PRO A 86 -9.06 -16.30 -7.78
N SER A 87 -8.20 -15.80 -7.06
CA SER A 87 -6.84 -15.62 -7.58
C SER A 87 -5.98 -16.72 -7.10
#